data_933986e4db98aa32bef3caffcad2faa8
#
_entry.id   933986e4db98aa32bef3caffcad2faa8
#
_cell.length_a   1.000
_cell.length_b   1.000
_cell.length_c   1.000
_cell.angle_alpha   90.00
_cell.angle_beta   90.00
_cell.angle_gamma   90.00
#
_symmetry.space_group_name_H-M   'P 1'
#
loop_
_entity.id
_entity.type
_entity.pdbx_description
1 polymer ?
#
loop_
_entity_poly.entity_id
_entity_poly.type
_entity_poly.pdbx_seq_one_letter_code
_entity_poly.pdbx_strand_id
1 'polypeptide(L)'
;SRGLGDVYKRQEMNIPMVSAIMQSVSGEKLAIALAKQGGVSFIYGSQTIEQEADMVRRVKAYKKGFVTSDSNLPPEATLGDVLDLKTRTGHSTVAITDDGTAHGKLLGIVASRDYRLSRMTMDLKVTEFMTPLDKLVTAPATTSLHDCNDIIWDNKINSLPLVDEEGHLQYMVFRKDYDSHKENVNELLDENK
;
A
#
# COMPACT_ATOMS: atom_id res chain seq x y z
N SER A 1 -23.33 19.42 -3.92
CA SER A 1 -22.69 20.36 -2.98
C SER A 1 -21.66 21.18 -3.75
N ARG A 2 -21.74 22.50 -3.69
CA ARG A 2 -20.74 23.38 -4.32
C ARG A 2 -19.48 23.31 -3.45
N GLY A 3 -18.32 23.06 -4.05
CA GLY A 3 -17.02 23.11 -3.37
C GLY A 3 -16.77 24.48 -2.74
N LEU A 4 -16.06 24.51 -1.62
CA LEU A 4 -15.85 25.70 -0.78
C LEU A 4 -14.84 26.72 -1.35
N GLY A 5 -14.28 26.50 -2.54
CA GLY A 5 -13.34 27.43 -3.15
C GLY A 5 -12.98 27.07 -4.58
N ASP A 6 -12.85 28.10 -5.40
CA ASP A 6 -12.31 28.01 -6.75
C ASP A 6 -10.80 28.32 -6.68
N VAL A 7 -9.97 27.26 -6.74
CA VAL A 7 -8.52 27.40 -6.83
C VAL A 7 -8.13 27.53 -8.32
N TYR A 8 -6.94 28.04 -8.60
CA TYR A 8 -6.43 28.26 -9.95
C TYR A 8 -6.85 27.15 -10.94
N LYS A 9 -7.48 27.52 -12.06
CA LYS A 9 -8.08 26.65 -13.07
C LYS A 9 -9.33 25.84 -12.62
N ARG A 10 -10.15 26.37 -11.71
CA ARG A 10 -11.39 25.76 -11.24
C ARG A 10 -11.22 24.43 -10.52
N GLN A 11 -10.14 24.28 -9.77
CA GLN A 11 -10.01 23.17 -8.84
C GLN A 11 -11.00 23.34 -7.69
N GLU A 12 -11.75 22.30 -7.38
CA GLU A 12 -12.66 22.28 -6.22
C GLU A 12 -11.91 21.75 -4.99
N MET A 13 -12.16 22.35 -3.83
CA MET A 13 -11.71 21.82 -2.55
C MET A 13 -12.94 21.53 -1.67
N ASN A 14 -12.96 20.39 -1.01
CA ASN A 14 -14.06 20.03 -0.10
C ASN A 14 -13.87 20.62 1.30
N ILE A 15 -12.64 20.89 1.69
CA ILE A 15 -12.31 21.63 2.93
C ILE A 15 -11.28 22.73 2.63
N PRO A 16 -11.33 23.88 3.33
CA PRO A 16 -10.41 25.00 3.11
C PRO A 16 -9.05 24.78 3.81
N MET A 17 -8.44 23.63 3.58
CA MET A 17 -7.12 23.30 4.14
C MET A 17 -6.09 23.10 3.04
N VAL A 18 -4.99 23.85 3.17
CA VAL A 18 -3.86 23.80 2.25
C VAL A 18 -2.56 23.67 3.07
N SER A 19 -1.65 22.81 2.64
CA SER A 19 -0.37 22.67 3.34
C SER A 19 0.57 23.84 3.07
N ALA A 20 1.39 24.20 4.05
CA ALA A 20 2.48 25.15 3.86
C ALA A 20 3.62 24.50 3.03
N ILE A 21 4.22 25.26 2.11
CA ILE A 21 5.31 24.78 1.24
C ILE A 21 6.63 24.71 2.04
N MET A 22 6.76 23.72 2.91
CA MET A 22 7.91 23.54 3.79
C MET A 22 8.38 22.08 3.78
N GLN A 23 9.68 21.86 3.70
CA GLN A 23 10.29 20.51 3.63
C GLN A 23 9.89 19.62 4.80
N SER A 24 9.81 20.15 6.01
CA SER A 24 9.40 19.41 7.21
C SER A 24 7.89 19.14 7.31
N VAL A 25 7.09 19.74 6.44
CA VAL A 25 5.62 19.71 6.52
C VAL A 25 5.02 19.03 5.28
N SER A 26 5.29 19.58 4.09
CA SER A 26 4.57 19.24 2.86
C SER A 26 5.25 18.16 2.03
N GLY A 27 5.47 17.00 2.64
CA GLY A 27 5.90 15.79 1.96
C GLY A 27 4.71 14.92 1.51
N GLU A 28 5.05 13.78 0.92
CA GLU A 28 4.11 12.77 0.39
C GLU A 28 3.01 12.36 1.39
N LYS A 29 3.39 12.06 2.63
CA LYS A 29 2.43 11.60 3.66
C LYS A 29 1.35 12.64 3.98
N LEU A 30 1.73 13.91 4.12
CA LEU A 30 0.76 14.97 4.37
C LEU A 30 -0.10 15.24 3.13
N ALA A 31 0.47 15.18 1.92
CA ALA A 31 -0.27 15.36 0.68
C ALA A 31 -1.40 14.32 0.56
N ILE A 32 -1.09 13.04 0.81
CA ILE A 32 -2.08 11.96 0.81
C ILE A 32 -3.12 12.18 1.91
N ALA A 33 -2.70 12.54 3.13
CA ALA A 33 -3.61 12.76 4.26
C ALA A 33 -4.59 13.92 4.00
N LEU A 34 -4.12 15.04 3.42
CA LEU A 34 -4.95 16.17 3.05
C LEU A 34 -5.92 15.84 1.92
N ALA A 35 -5.46 15.13 0.89
CA ALA A 35 -6.32 14.70 -0.20
C ALA A 35 -7.47 13.80 0.29
N LYS A 36 -7.20 12.89 1.23
CA LYS A 36 -8.23 12.05 1.88
C LYS A 36 -9.31 12.86 2.60
N GLN A 37 -8.97 14.04 3.10
CA GLN A 37 -9.93 14.93 3.77
C GLN A 37 -10.55 15.96 2.83
N GLY A 38 -10.14 15.99 1.55
CA GLY A 38 -10.64 16.93 0.56
C GLY A 38 -9.91 18.27 0.54
N GLY A 39 -8.72 18.35 1.11
CA GLY A 39 -7.81 19.50 1.05
C GLY A 39 -6.79 19.39 -0.07
N VAL A 40 -5.91 20.38 -0.19
CA VAL A 40 -4.85 20.46 -1.21
C VAL A 40 -3.48 20.58 -0.56
N SER A 41 -2.49 19.89 -1.10
CA SER A 41 -1.10 20.02 -0.68
C SER A 41 -0.23 20.57 -1.78
N PHE A 42 0.67 21.48 -1.43
CA PHE A 42 1.77 21.91 -2.27
C PHE A 42 3.06 21.22 -1.80
N ILE A 43 3.61 20.38 -2.65
CA ILE A 43 4.89 19.71 -2.37
C ILE A 43 6.00 20.76 -2.28
N TYR A 44 6.93 20.59 -1.33
CA TYR A 44 8.02 21.54 -1.15
C TYR A 44 9.01 21.51 -2.32
N GLY A 45 9.48 22.69 -2.76
CA GLY A 45 10.39 22.85 -3.91
C GLY A 45 11.89 22.83 -3.55
N SER A 46 12.28 22.65 -2.27
CA SER A 46 13.70 22.58 -1.87
C SER A 46 14.29 21.17 -2.09
N GLN A 47 14.18 20.67 -3.31
CA GLN A 47 14.67 19.37 -3.78
C GLN A 47 14.94 19.45 -5.28
N THR A 48 15.51 18.40 -5.88
CA THR A 48 15.67 18.37 -7.34
C THR A 48 14.32 18.16 -8.05
N ILE A 49 14.26 18.58 -9.31
CA ILE A 49 13.05 18.43 -10.13
C ILE A 49 12.62 16.95 -10.21
N GLU A 50 13.60 16.05 -10.32
CA GLU A 50 13.36 14.61 -10.39
C GLU A 50 12.75 14.09 -9.08
N GLN A 51 13.28 14.52 -7.94
CA GLN A 51 12.77 14.12 -6.62
C GLN A 51 11.34 14.63 -6.38
N GLU A 52 11.07 15.88 -6.76
CA GLU A 52 9.73 16.47 -6.65
C GLU A 52 8.74 15.74 -7.57
N ALA A 53 9.13 15.49 -8.83
CA ALA A 53 8.32 14.76 -9.78
C ALA A 53 8.01 13.33 -9.31
N ASP A 54 8.97 12.63 -8.72
CA ASP A 54 8.77 11.30 -8.16
C ASP A 54 7.84 11.33 -6.94
N MET A 55 7.96 12.34 -6.09
CA MET A 55 7.06 12.51 -4.95
C MET A 55 5.63 12.75 -5.43
N VAL A 56 5.42 13.62 -6.42
CA VAL A 56 4.11 13.87 -7.03
C VAL A 56 3.55 12.60 -7.67
N ARG A 57 4.38 11.82 -8.41
CA ARG A 57 3.95 10.54 -8.99
C ARG A 57 3.48 9.57 -7.91
N ARG A 58 4.21 9.43 -6.78
CA ARG A 58 3.79 8.55 -5.67
C ARG A 58 2.49 9.02 -5.03
N VAL A 59 2.30 10.33 -4.81
CA VAL A 59 1.04 10.88 -4.32
C VAL A 59 -0.12 10.58 -5.28
N LYS A 60 0.09 10.78 -6.59
CA LYS A 60 -0.91 10.53 -7.63
C LYS A 60 -1.18 9.04 -7.86
N ALA A 61 -0.17 8.20 -7.71
CA ALA A 61 -0.30 6.74 -7.79
C ALA A 61 -0.96 6.13 -6.55
N TYR A 62 -1.11 6.91 -5.47
CA TYR A 62 -1.80 6.43 -4.29
C TYR A 62 -3.25 6.09 -4.62
N LYS A 63 -3.57 4.81 -4.52
CA LYS A 63 -4.94 4.31 -4.65
C LYS A 63 -5.47 3.97 -3.27
N LYS A 64 -6.64 4.47 -2.94
CA LYS A 64 -7.31 4.16 -1.67
C LYS A 64 -7.51 2.65 -1.51
N GLY A 65 -7.06 2.10 -0.37
CA GLY A 65 -7.14 0.67 -0.11
C GLY A 65 -6.07 -0.18 -0.80
N PHE A 66 -5.27 0.39 -1.71
CA PHE A 66 -4.14 -0.26 -2.36
C PHE A 66 -2.84 0.19 -1.67
N VAL A 67 -2.11 -0.74 -1.11
CA VAL A 67 -0.88 -0.46 -0.36
C VAL A 67 0.30 -1.04 -1.12
N THR A 68 1.30 -0.22 -1.43
CA THR A 68 2.62 -0.75 -1.83
C THR A 68 3.23 -1.44 -0.63
N SER A 69 3.63 -2.69 -0.77
CA SER A 69 4.17 -3.45 0.35
C SER A 69 5.49 -2.85 0.83
N ASP A 70 5.58 -2.54 2.11
CA ASP A 70 6.80 -2.12 2.79
C ASP A 70 7.44 -3.27 3.60
N SER A 71 6.82 -4.44 3.55
CA SER A 71 7.22 -5.65 4.28
C SER A 71 7.45 -6.78 3.30
N ASN A 72 8.66 -6.80 2.72
CA ASN A 72 9.07 -7.76 1.69
C ASN A 72 10.39 -8.40 2.08
N LEU A 73 10.56 -9.69 1.77
CA LEU A 73 11.78 -10.45 1.97
C LEU A 73 12.06 -11.35 0.77
N PRO A 74 13.36 -11.66 0.50
CA PRO A 74 13.74 -12.63 -0.51
C PRO A 74 13.54 -14.07 0.00
N PRO A 75 13.55 -15.09 -0.88
CA PRO A 75 13.29 -16.49 -0.52
C PRO A 75 14.34 -17.12 0.41
N GLU A 76 15.55 -16.54 0.47
CA GLU A 76 16.63 -16.98 1.36
C GLU A 76 16.44 -16.50 2.81
N ALA A 77 15.55 -15.55 3.05
CA ALA A 77 15.29 -15.01 4.38
C ALA A 77 14.78 -16.08 5.36
N THR A 78 14.96 -15.81 6.64
CA THR A 78 14.66 -16.74 7.73
C THR A 78 13.48 -16.26 8.57
N LEU A 79 12.99 -17.11 9.48
CA LEU A 79 12.00 -16.74 10.46
C LEU A 79 12.47 -15.56 11.34
N GLY A 80 13.77 -15.50 11.67
CA GLY A 80 14.35 -14.37 12.38
C GLY A 80 14.16 -13.05 11.62
N ASP A 81 14.43 -13.05 10.32
CA ASP A 81 14.25 -11.87 9.46
C ASP A 81 12.78 -11.42 9.40
N VAL A 82 11.84 -12.36 9.37
CA VAL A 82 10.39 -12.06 9.42
C VAL A 82 10.02 -11.36 10.72
N LEU A 83 10.53 -11.83 11.86
CA LEU A 83 10.24 -11.23 13.17
C LEU A 83 10.88 -9.85 13.33
N ASP A 84 12.10 -9.68 12.85
CA ASP A 84 12.78 -8.38 12.85
C ASP A 84 12.04 -7.37 11.96
N LEU A 85 11.61 -7.78 10.77
CA LEU A 85 10.82 -6.95 9.88
C LEU A 85 9.47 -6.57 10.51
N LYS A 86 8.78 -7.53 11.14
CA LYS A 86 7.53 -7.29 11.87
C LYS A 86 7.72 -6.29 13.01
N THR A 87 8.83 -6.38 13.74
CA THR A 87 9.14 -5.45 14.84
C THR A 87 9.37 -4.03 14.32
N ARG A 88 10.03 -3.88 13.16
CA ARG A 88 10.30 -2.58 12.54
C ARG A 88 9.07 -1.95 11.90
N THR A 89 8.26 -2.72 11.19
CA THR A 89 7.12 -2.22 10.40
C THR A 89 5.80 -2.26 11.15
N GLY A 90 5.66 -3.13 12.14
CA GLY A 90 4.40 -3.40 12.82
C GLY A 90 3.43 -4.28 12.00
N HIS A 91 3.84 -4.73 10.81
CA HIS A 91 2.99 -5.50 9.91
C HIS A 91 3.12 -7.00 10.15
N SER A 92 2.00 -7.72 10.11
CA SER A 92 1.94 -9.16 10.35
C SER A 92 2.00 -10.01 9.08
N THR A 93 1.93 -9.37 7.93
CA THR A 93 1.96 -10.00 6.60
C THR A 93 3.21 -9.54 5.87
N VAL A 94 4.01 -10.49 5.38
CA VAL A 94 5.25 -10.26 4.66
C VAL A 94 5.14 -10.91 3.29
N ALA A 95 5.36 -10.15 2.23
CA ALA A 95 5.43 -10.68 0.87
C ALA A 95 6.82 -11.26 0.62
N ILE A 96 6.87 -12.45 0.03
CA ILE A 96 8.11 -13.08 -0.40
C ILE A 96 8.22 -12.90 -1.91
N THR A 97 9.22 -12.13 -2.32
CA THR A 97 9.51 -11.83 -3.73
C THR A 97 10.89 -12.32 -4.10
N ASP A 98 11.14 -12.57 -5.37
CA ASP A 98 12.41 -13.12 -5.87
C ASP A 98 13.64 -12.28 -5.50
N ASP A 99 13.47 -10.96 -5.43
CA ASP A 99 14.52 -9.99 -5.10
C ASP A 99 14.35 -9.31 -3.72
N GLY A 100 13.29 -9.65 -2.98
CA GLY A 100 12.97 -9.04 -1.67
C GLY A 100 12.44 -7.62 -1.76
N THR A 101 12.09 -7.11 -2.94
CA THR A 101 11.53 -5.75 -3.13
C THR A 101 10.01 -5.73 -3.23
N ALA A 102 9.43 -4.53 -3.14
CA ALA A 102 7.98 -4.30 -3.24
C ALA A 102 7.40 -4.64 -4.63
N HIS A 103 8.23 -4.71 -5.65
CA HIS A 103 7.85 -4.95 -7.04
C HIS A 103 8.56 -6.16 -7.65
N GLY A 104 9.21 -6.98 -6.84
CA GLY A 104 9.76 -8.26 -7.26
C GLY A 104 8.66 -9.26 -7.63
N LYS A 105 9.05 -10.35 -8.28
CA LYS A 105 8.13 -11.43 -8.64
C LYS A 105 7.64 -12.13 -7.38
N LEU A 106 6.31 -12.21 -7.21
CA LEU A 106 5.70 -12.79 -6.02
C LEU A 106 5.92 -14.31 -5.99
N LEU A 107 6.50 -14.83 -4.91
CA LEU A 107 6.71 -16.25 -4.67
C LEU A 107 5.76 -16.81 -3.62
N GLY A 108 5.36 -16.00 -2.65
CA GLY A 108 4.49 -16.42 -1.57
C GLY A 108 4.24 -15.30 -0.56
N ILE A 109 3.54 -15.64 0.51
CA ILE A 109 3.28 -14.74 1.64
C ILE A 109 3.52 -15.49 2.95
N VAL A 110 4.08 -14.77 3.93
CA VAL A 110 4.14 -15.20 5.32
C VAL A 110 3.18 -14.36 6.14
N ALA A 111 2.28 -15.00 6.85
CA ALA A 111 1.39 -14.39 7.82
C ALA A 111 1.59 -15.00 9.21
N SER A 112 1.07 -14.36 10.27
CA SER A 112 1.25 -14.84 11.64
C SER A 112 0.72 -16.27 11.90
N ARG A 113 -0.17 -16.77 11.04
CA ARG A 113 -0.69 -18.14 11.11
C ARG A 113 0.27 -19.21 10.55
N ASP A 114 1.27 -18.79 9.77
CA ASP A 114 2.15 -19.72 9.04
C ASP A 114 3.33 -20.20 9.88
N TYR A 115 3.57 -19.58 11.04
CA TYR A 115 4.67 -19.97 11.92
C TYR A 115 4.24 -20.06 13.40
N ARG A 116 4.96 -20.91 14.15
CA ARG A 116 4.80 -21.07 15.60
C ARG A 116 6.18 -21.07 16.28
N LEU A 117 6.46 -20.02 17.04
CA LEU A 117 7.75 -19.82 17.70
C LEU A 117 8.15 -20.97 18.67
N SER A 118 7.15 -21.68 19.21
CA SER A 118 7.40 -22.84 20.09
C SER A 118 7.84 -24.11 19.35
N ARG A 119 7.80 -24.14 18.03
CA ARG A 119 8.06 -25.31 17.20
C ARG A 119 9.03 -25.09 16.07
N MET A 120 9.40 -23.85 15.78
CA MET A 120 10.24 -23.47 14.65
C MET A 120 11.48 -22.75 15.16
N THR A 121 12.61 -23.00 14.51
CA THR A 121 13.88 -22.33 14.80
C THR A 121 14.00 -21.04 14.00
N MET A 122 14.78 -20.08 14.51
CA MET A 122 14.91 -18.75 13.89
C MET A 122 15.63 -18.77 12.54
N ASP A 123 16.42 -19.80 12.28
CA ASP A 123 17.17 -20.01 11.04
C ASP A 123 16.37 -20.74 9.93
N LEU A 124 15.12 -21.14 10.24
CA LEU A 124 14.25 -21.80 9.26
C LEU A 124 13.93 -20.82 8.11
N LYS A 125 14.14 -21.26 6.88
CA LYS A 125 13.91 -20.43 5.68
C LYS A 125 12.42 -20.19 5.45
N VAL A 126 12.10 -18.99 4.97
CA VAL A 126 10.69 -18.59 4.68
C VAL A 126 10.00 -19.52 3.70
N THR A 127 10.75 -20.10 2.75
CA THR A 127 10.24 -21.05 1.75
C THR A 127 9.69 -22.35 2.35
N GLU A 128 10.08 -22.69 3.59
CA GLU A 128 9.65 -23.92 4.27
C GLU A 128 8.30 -23.75 4.98
N PHE A 129 7.90 -22.51 5.27
CA PHE A 129 6.65 -22.25 6.03
C PHE A 129 5.75 -21.19 5.40
N MET A 130 6.19 -20.47 4.35
CA MET A 130 5.33 -19.51 3.65
C MET A 130 4.13 -20.22 2.99
N THR A 131 3.05 -19.49 2.78
CA THR A 131 2.02 -19.90 1.84
C THR A 131 2.53 -19.60 0.43
N PRO A 132 2.83 -20.63 -0.40
CA PRO A 132 3.40 -20.43 -1.72
C PRO A 132 2.36 -19.90 -2.71
N LEU A 133 2.82 -19.32 -3.82
CA LEU A 133 1.98 -18.64 -4.82
C LEU A 133 0.84 -19.52 -5.37
N ASP A 134 1.08 -20.81 -5.58
CA ASP A 134 0.09 -21.78 -6.08
C ASP A 134 -1.10 -22.00 -5.14
N LYS A 135 -0.94 -21.66 -3.85
CA LYS A 135 -1.98 -21.71 -2.82
C LYS A 135 -2.54 -20.34 -2.44
N LEU A 136 -2.01 -19.27 -3.03
CA LEU A 136 -2.48 -17.92 -2.78
C LEU A 136 -3.61 -17.54 -3.73
N VAL A 137 -4.57 -16.80 -3.20
CA VAL A 137 -5.51 -16.04 -4.03
C VAL A 137 -4.82 -14.73 -4.39
N THR A 138 -4.69 -14.45 -5.67
CA THR A 138 -4.16 -13.20 -6.23
C THR A 138 -5.15 -12.61 -7.21
N ALA A 139 -5.00 -11.33 -7.54
CA ALA A 139 -5.80 -10.70 -8.58
C ALA A 139 -4.91 -9.77 -9.44
N PRO A 140 -5.33 -9.43 -10.67
CA PRO A 140 -4.64 -8.46 -11.49
C PRO A 140 -4.54 -7.08 -10.84
N ALA A 141 -3.44 -6.35 -11.10
CA ALA A 141 -3.24 -4.99 -10.59
C ALA A 141 -4.30 -3.97 -11.05
N THR A 142 -5.05 -4.31 -12.11
CA THR A 142 -6.16 -3.51 -12.65
C THR A 142 -7.49 -3.72 -11.95
N THR A 143 -7.59 -4.71 -11.04
CA THR A 143 -8.82 -5.04 -10.30
C THR A 143 -9.28 -3.86 -9.46
N SER A 144 -10.60 -3.57 -9.48
CA SER A 144 -11.18 -2.50 -8.67
C SER A 144 -11.14 -2.86 -7.18
N LEU A 145 -11.19 -1.84 -6.30
CA LEU A 145 -11.21 -2.07 -4.85
C LEU A 145 -12.46 -2.84 -4.42
N HIS A 146 -13.59 -2.60 -5.08
CA HIS A 146 -14.83 -3.33 -4.84
C HIS A 146 -14.68 -4.82 -5.15
N ASP A 147 -14.17 -5.16 -6.34
CA ASP A 147 -13.94 -6.55 -6.73
C ASP A 147 -12.88 -7.22 -5.84
N CYS A 148 -11.81 -6.50 -5.46
CA CYS A 148 -10.83 -6.98 -4.49
C CYS A 148 -11.49 -7.36 -3.16
N ASN A 149 -12.44 -6.53 -2.69
CA ASN A 149 -13.17 -6.80 -1.46
C ASN A 149 -14.05 -8.04 -1.57
N ASP A 150 -14.75 -8.22 -2.70
CA ASP A 150 -15.55 -9.42 -2.94
C ASP A 150 -14.68 -10.68 -2.95
N ILE A 151 -13.53 -10.65 -3.63
CA ILE A 151 -12.54 -11.73 -3.62
C ILE A 151 -12.07 -12.05 -2.19
N ILE A 152 -11.78 -11.02 -1.38
CA ILE A 152 -11.37 -11.19 0.03
C ILE A 152 -12.45 -11.88 0.85
N TRP A 153 -13.70 -11.47 0.69
CA TRP A 153 -14.82 -12.04 1.44
C TRP A 153 -15.15 -13.46 1.02
N ASP A 154 -15.24 -13.74 -0.27
CA ASP A 154 -15.58 -15.04 -0.82
C ASP A 154 -14.53 -16.11 -0.46
N ASN A 155 -13.25 -15.73 -0.50
CA ASN A 155 -12.14 -16.62 -0.16
C ASN A 155 -11.78 -16.61 1.34
N LYS A 156 -12.44 -15.80 2.17
CA LYS A 156 -12.19 -15.68 3.62
C LYS A 156 -10.73 -15.37 3.96
N ILE A 157 -10.07 -14.56 3.14
CA ILE A 157 -8.69 -14.11 3.32
C ILE A 157 -8.64 -12.72 3.97
N ASN A 158 -7.48 -12.35 4.52
CA ASN A 158 -7.25 -11.05 5.16
C ASN A 158 -6.43 -10.10 4.30
N SER A 159 -5.75 -10.61 3.30
CA SER A 159 -4.90 -9.87 2.39
C SER A 159 -4.95 -10.46 1.00
N LEU A 160 -4.99 -9.60 -0.01
CA LEU A 160 -5.03 -9.96 -1.41
C LEU A 160 -3.85 -9.28 -2.12
N PRO A 161 -2.86 -10.03 -2.60
CA PRO A 161 -1.81 -9.50 -3.46
C PRO A 161 -2.35 -9.23 -4.86
N LEU A 162 -1.99 -8.08 -5.41
CA LEU A 162 -2.26 -7.73 -6.79
C LEU A 162 -0.97 -7.77 -7.59
N VAL A 163 -1.00 -8.52 -8.68
CA VAL A 163 0.17 -8.76 -9.54
C VAL A 163 -0.09 -8.27 -10.95
N ASP A 164 0.98 -7.96 -11.69
CA ASP A 164 0.92 -7.68 -13.11
C ASP A 164 0.87 -8.99 -13.94
N GLU A 165 0.87 -8.87 -15.25
CA GLU A 165 0.83 -10.01 -16.19
C GLU A 165 2.07 -10.91 -16.09
N GLU A 166 3.19 -10.38 -15.60
CA GLU A 166 4.46 -11.10 -15.43
C GLU A 166 4.60 -11.72 -14.03
N GLY A 167 3.64 -11.44 -13.13
CA GLY A 167 3.60 -11.96 -11.77
C GLY A 167 4.37 -11.10 -10.75
N HIS A 168 4.73 -9.85 -11.09
CA HIS A 168 5.35 -8.94 -10.15
C HIS A 168 4.31 -8.31 -9.23
N LEU A 169 4.63 -8.23 -7.94
CA LEU A 169 3.78 -7.60 -6.95
C LEU A 169 3.65 -6.10 -7.24
N GLN A 170 2.42 -5.60 -7.30
CA GLN A 170 2.13 -4.19 -7.49
C GLN A 170 1.55 -3.57 -6.22
N TYR A 171 0.52 -4.21 -5.66
CA TYR A 171 -0.19 -3.73 -4.47
C TYR A 171 -0.59 -4.89 -3.56
N MET A 172 -0.86 -4.55 -2.30
CA MET A 172 -1.57 -5.37 -1.34
C MET A 172 -2.89 -4.70 -0.99
N VAL A 173 -3.98 -5.47 -0.90
CA VAL A 173 -5.26 -5.01 -0.37
C VAL A 173 -5.57 -5.78 0.91
N PHE A 174 -5.89 -5.07 1.99
CA PHE A 174 -6.19 -5.67 3.28
C PHE A 174 -7.66 -5.50 3.64
N ARG A 175 -8.27 -6.55 4.19
CA ARG A 175 -9.67 -6.54 4.62
C ARG A 175 -9.98 -5.42 5.60
N LYS A 176 -9.10 -5.15 6.57
CA LYS A 176 -9.25 -4.09 7.56
C LYS A 176 -9.34 -2.68 6.96
N ASP A 177 -8.71 -2.47 5.81
CA ASP A 177 -8.64 -1.15 5.18
C ASP A 177 -9.92 -0.81 4.44
N TYR A 178 -10.69 -1.80 4.00
CA TYR A 178 -11.98 -1.57 3.34
C TYR A 178 -13.03 -0.95 4.28
N ASP A 179 -13.11 -1.42 5.51
CA ASP A 179 -14.09 -0.91 6.48
C ASP A 179 -13.80 0.55 6.86
N SER A 180 -12.52 0.97 6.90
CA SER A 180 -12.13 2.34 7.17
C SER A 180 -12.48 3.32 6.03
N HIS A 181 -12.73 2.82 4.82
CA HIS A 181 -13.02 3.65 3.65
C HIS A 181 -14.49 4.08 3.53
N LYS A 182 -15.41 3.40 4.18
CA LYS A 182 -16.82 3.81 4.23
C LYS A 182 -17.02 5.15 4.96
N GLU A 183 -16.05 5.58 5.76
CA GLU A 183 -16.12 6.77 6.60
C GLU A 183 -15.59 8.05 5.95
N ASN A 184 -14.84 7.98 4.84
CA ASN A 184 -14.22 9.15 4.21
C ASN A 184 -15.06 9.69 3.03
N VAL A 185 -16.13 10.43 3.34
CA VAL A 185 -17.06 10.98 2.35
C VAL A 185 -16.49 12.20 1.58
N ASN A 186 -15.39 12.80 2.05
CA ASN A 186 -14.86 14.07 1.55
C ASN A 186 -13.62 13.96 0.66
N GLU A 187 -13.21 12.76 0.28
CA GLU A 187 -12.00 12.55 -0.52
C GLU A 187 -12.12 13.21 -1.91
N LEU A 188 -11.09 13.96 -2.29
CA LEU A 188 -10.94 14.50 -3.63
C LEU A 188 -10.15 13.49 -4.51
N LEU A 189 -10.80 13.05 -5.57
CA LEU A 189 -10.18 12.24 -6.63
C LEU A 189 -10.06 13.10 -7.89
N ASP A 190 -8.97 12.92 -8.63
CA ASP A 190 -8.85 13.53 -9.96
C ASP A 190 -9.64 12.72 -11.02
N GLU A 191 -9.72 13.26 -12.23
CA GLU A 191 -10.50 12.67 -13.34
C GLU A 191 -10.00 11.29 -13.79
N ASN A 192 -8.80 10.89 -13.38
CA ASN A 192 -8.17 9.62 -13.74
C ASN A 192 -8.35 8.50 -12.70
N LYS A 193 -9.16 8.74 -11.65
CA LYS A 193 -9.55 7.87 -10.52
C LYS A 193 -8.77 6.58 -10.33
#